data_36ad91c7ef461cb2f2fa477460a71193
#
_entry.id   36ad91c7ef461cb2f2fa477460a71193
#
_cell.length_a   1.000
_cell.length_b   1.000
_cell.length_c   1.000
_cell.angle_alpha   90.00
_cell.angle_beta   90.00
_cell.angle_gamma   90.00
#
_symmetry.space_group_name_H-M   'P 1'
#
loop_
_entity.id
_entity.type
_entity.pdbx_description
1 polymer ?
#
loop_
_entity_poly.entity_id
_entity_poly.type
_entity_poly.pdbx_seq_one_letter_code
_entity_poly.pdbx_strand_id
1 'polypeptide(L)'
;MEKMPKIALLRWDADQISDVLMKLETLPGNSTNPDSYPFDVALVHVKGANMDTVEVNPCQELLDEYIRVCKELAAQGVKAITTSCGFNAFYQEALAAAVPEVVFTSSLLQVPFAQTIVGKNGKVAILTANANDLTEEHLARANITNRENVLVYSMHEQPEWSRVYSDPNGPFDLDAVANEVVGVLRKGLEEHPDIGAVVFECTDLPPFASRVREELGLPVF
;
A
#
# COMPACT_ATOMS: atom_id res chain seq x y z
N MET A 1 18.59 20.35 18.24
CA MET A 1 18.32 19.17 17.40
C MET A 1 16.82 18.95 17.39
N GLU A 2 16.23 18.97 16.23
CA GLU A 2 14.82 18.67 16.06
C GLU A 2 14.57 17.22 16.49
N LYS A 3 13.48 16.99 17.21
CA LYS A 3 13.20 15.67 17.77
C LYS A 3 12.65 14.78 16.64
N MET A 4 13.24 13.60 16.45
CA MET A 4 12.76 12.62 15.47
C MET A 4 11.27 12.33 15.68
N PRO A 5 10.43 12.34 14.64
CA PRO A 5 9.03 11.93 14.70
C PRO A 5 8.87 10.54 15.33
N LYS A 6 7.71 10.27 15.94
CA LYS A 6 7.45 8.97 16.57
C LYS A 6 7.12 7.86 15.59
N ILE A 7 6.71 8.25 14.39
CA ILE A 7 6.35 7.34 13.29
C ILE A 7 7.31 7.59 12.13
N ALA A 8 7.85 6.53 11.57
CA ALA A 8 8.63 6.57 10.33
C ALA A 8 7.94 5.76 9.24
N LEU A 9 7.97 6.30 8.02
CA LEU A 9 7.50 5.63 6.82
C LEU A 9 8.70 5.42 5.89
N LEU A 10 9.01 4.16 5.63
CA LEU A 10 10.05 3.74 4.71
C LEU A 10 9.52 3.79 3.28
N ARG A 11 10.22 4.46 2.40
CA ARG A 11 9.83 4.64 0.99
C ARG A 11 10.94 4.23 0.05
N TRP A 12 10.59 4.09 -1.21
CA TRP A 12 11.54 3.75 -2.27
C TRP A 12 12.72 4.71 -2.34
N ASP A 13 13.80 4.26 -2.93
CA ASP A 13 14.98 5.09 -3.16
C ASP A 13 14.60 6.34 -3.96
N ALA A 14 15.21 7.47 -3.62
CA ALA A 14 14.79 8.78 -4.11
C ALA A 14 14.87 8.92 -5.64
N ASP A 15 15.82 8.25 -6.26
CA ASP A 15 16.01 8.27 -7.72
C ASP A 15 15.05 7.31 -8.48
N GLN A 16 14.23 6.56 -7.76
CA GLN A 16 13.27 5.61 -8.33
C GLN A 16 11.84 6.17 -8.44
N ILE A 17 11.62 7.43 -8.02
CA ILE A 17 10.30 8.06 -8.04
C ILE A 17 10.12 8.85 -9.32
N SER A 18 9.23 8.38 -10.19
CA SER A 18 8.90 9.02 -11.46
C SER A 18 7.99 10.25 -11.29
N ASP A 19 7.85 11.06 -12.35
CA ASP A 19 6.96 12.23 -12.34
C ASP A 19 5.50 11.86 -12.10
N VAL A 20 5.04 10.71 -12.60
CA VAL A 20 3.68 10.20 -12.37
C VAL A 20 3.49 9.80 -10.90
N LEU A 21 4.43 9.04 -10.33
CA LEU A 21 4.40 8.71 -8.90
C LEU A 21 4.45 9.96 -8.04
N MET A 22 5.30 10.94 -8.39
CA MET A 22 5.38 12.21 -7.67
C MET A 22 4.04 12.95 -7.62
N LYS A 23 3.25 12.92 -8.71
CA LYS A 23 1.91 13.51 -8.73
C LYS A 23 0.96 12.80 -7.75
N LEU A 24 0.99 11.46 -7.70
CA LEU A 24 0.18 10.68 -6.76
C LEU A 24 0.61 10.93 -5.31
N GLU A 25 1.90 10.94 -5.05
CA GLU A 25 2.47 11.15 -3.71
C GLU A 25 2.17 12.54 -3.12
N THR A 26 1.89 13.54 -3.94
CA THR A 26 1.52 14.88 -3.47
C THR A 26 0.04 15.03 -3.13
N LEU A 27 -0.79 14.03 -3.43
CA LEU A 27 -2.22 14.11 -3.15
C LEU A 27 -2.53 13.95 -1.65
N PRO A 28 -3.51 14.70 -1.11
CA PRO A 28 -4.04 14.45 0.22
C PRO A 28 -4.57 13.01 0.32
N GLY A 29 -4.21 12.31 1.40
CA GLY A 29 -4.56 10.92 1.61
C GLY A 29 -3.48 9.92 1.17
N ASN A 30 -2.53 10.31 0.30
CA ASN A 30 -1.37 9.46 0.01
C ASN A 30 -0.50 9.27 1.26
N SER A 31 -0.01 8.07 1.48
CA SER A 31 0.78 7.73 2.67
C SER A 31 2.14 8.42 2.73
N THR A 32 2.69 8.82 1.59
CA THR A 32 3.96 9.55 1.50
C THR A 32 3.81 11.06 1.56
N ASN A 33 2.56 11.58 1.55
CA ASN A 33 2.31 13.00 1.73
C ASN A 33 2.24 13.34 3.24
N PRO A 34 3.16 14.15 3.80
CA PRO A 34 3.12 14.54 5.20
C PRO A 34 1.79 15.22 5.62
N ASP A 35 1.17 15.96 4.71
CA ASP A 35 -0.10 16.66 4.96
C ASP A 35 -1.29 15.70 5.12
N SER A 36 -1.11 14.41 4.83
CA SER A 36 -2.11 13.37 5.10
C SER A 36 -2.24 13.02 6.58
N TYR A 37 -1.36 13.52 7.44
CA TYR A 37 -1.31 13.18 8.86
C TYR A 37 -1.54 14.40 9.75
N PRO A 38 -2.28 14.26 10.86
CA PRO A 38 -2.39 15.32 11.88
C PRO A 38 -1.17 15.38 12.83
N PHE A 39 -0.09 14.68 12.52
CA PHE A 39 1.14 14.58 13.32
C PHE A 39 2.36 14.39 12.39
N ASP A 40 3.55 14.65 12.91
CA ASP A 40 4.79 14.52 12.16
C ASP A 40 5.13 13.06 11.87
N VAL A 41 5.48 12.76 10.61
CA VAL A 41 5.97 11.47 10.13
C VAL A 41 7.34 11.66 9.49
N ALA A 42 8.30 10.82 9.85
CA ALA A 42 9.59 10.79 9.17
C ALA A 42 9.49 9.98 7.88
N LEU A 43 9.69 10.61 6.74
CA LEU A 43 9.80 9.92 5.45
C LEU A 43 11.26 9.53 5.22
N VAL A 44 11.52 8.25 5.05
CA VAL A 44 12.89 7.72 4.99
C VAL A 44 13.06 6.88 3.71
N HIS A 45 13.91 7.37 2.81
CA HIS A 45 14.29 6.58 1.64
C HIS A 45 15.16 5.41 2.02
N VAL A 46 14.86 4.24 1.48
CA VAL A 46 15.61 3.01 1.68
C VAL A 46 16.39 2.70 0.40
N LYS A 47 17.70 2.66 0.54
CA LYS A 47 18.59 2.43 -0.60
C LYS A 47 18.29 1.07 -1.25
N GLY A 48 18.15 1.10 -2.57
CA GLY A 48 17.87 -0.11 -3.37
C GLY A 48 16.41 -0.55 -3.37
N ALA A 49 15.51 0.12 -2.60
CA ALA A 49 14.08 -0.15 -2.69
C ALA A 49 13.50 0.49 -3.95
N ASN A 50 12.91 -0.33 -4.80
CA ASN A 50 12.28 0.07 -6.06
C ASN A 50 11.23 -0.97 -6.47
N MET A 51 10.58 -0.78 -7.60
CA MET A 51 9.55 -1.68 -8.11
C MET A 51 10.06 -3.13 -8.24
N ASP A 52 11.24 -3.33 -8.81
CA ASP A 52 11.78 -4.68 -9.00
C ASP A 52 12.04 -5.40 -7.66
N THR A 53 12.75 -4.75 -6.74
CA THR A 53 13.20 -5.36 -5.49
C THR A 53 12.13 -5.45 -4.41
N VAL A 54 11.03 -4.71 -4.53
CA VAL A 54 9.92 -4.69 -3.58
C VAL A 54 8.74 -5.53 -4.07
N GLU A 55 8.39 -5.41 -5.37
CA GLU A 55 7.17 -6.02 -5.91
C GLU A 55 7.45 -7.33 -6.64
N VAL A 56 8.47 -7.35 -7.53
CA VAL A 56 8.69 -8.45 -8.47
C VAL A 56 9.67 -9.49 -7.91
N ASN A 57 10.82 -9.03 -7.41
CA ASN A 57 11.94 -9.88 -6.98
C ASN A 57 12.42 -9.54 -5.56
N PRO A 58 11.60 -9.77 -4.53
CA PRO A 58 12.01 -9.54 -3.15
C PRO A 58 13.33 -10.28 -2.85
N CYS A 59 14.31 -9.58 -2.27
CA CYS A 59 15.66 -10.12 -2.08
C CYS A 59 16.21 -9.90 -0.67
N GLN A 60 17.22 -10.71 -0.31
CA GLN A 60 17.86 -10.64 1.00
C GLN A 60 18.62 -9.33 1.20
N GLU A 61 19.24 -8.79 0.17
CA GLU A 61 20.00 -7.55 0.22
C GLU A 61 19.10 -6.36 0.63
N LEU A 62 17.89 -6.30 0.08
CA LEU A 62 16.92 -5.28 0.46
C LEU A 62 16.40 -5.50 1.88
N LEU A 63 16.14 -6.75 2.29
CA LEU A 63 15.75 -7.06 3.66
C LEU A 63 16.83 -6.61 4.66
N ASP A 64 18.09 -6.86 4.39
CA ASP A 64 19.21 -6.46 5.26
C ASP A 64 19.28 -4.93 5.40
N GLU A 65 19.03 -4.19 4.32
CA GLU A 65 18.98 -2.74 4.33
C GLU A 65 17.76 -2.22 5.12
N TYR A 66 16.58 -2.79 4.93
CA TYR A 66 15.40 -2.47 5.73
C TYR A 66 15.66 -2.70 7.23
N ILE A 67 16.25 -3.83 7.61
CA ILE A 67 16.59 -4.14 9.01
C ILE A 67 17.58 -3.10 9.57
N ARG A 68 18.58 -2.73 8.80
CA ARG A 68 19.56 -1.72 9.18
C ARG A 68 18.87 -0.38 9.47
N VAL A 69 18.03 0.09 8.56
CA VAL A 69 17.28 1.35 8.68
C VAL A 69 16.33 1.30 9.87
N CYS A 70 15.58 0.20 10.05
CA CYS A 70 14.68 0.04 11.20
C CYS A 70 15.41 0.16 12.53
N LYS A 71 16.59 -0.47 12.69
CA LYS A 71 17.41 -0.38 13.90
C LYS A 71 17.92 1.04 14.16
N GLU A 72 18.34 1.74 13.12
CA GLU A 72 18.78 3.13 13.24
C GLU A 72 17.63 4.05 13.69
N LEU A 73 16.43 3.89 13.12
CA LEU A 73 15.25 4.65 13.50
C LEU A 73 14.81 4.36 14.94
N ALA A 74 14.83 3.11 15.35
CA ALA A 74 14.55 2.71 16.73
C ALA A 74 15.53 3.37 17.71
N ALA A 75 16.83 3.38 17.40
CA ALA A 75 17.87 4.05 18.19
C ALA A 75 17.66 5.58 18.28
N GLN A 76 17.05 6.20 17.26
CA GLN A 76 16.70 7.62 17.25
C GLN A 76 15.39 7.93 17.96
N GLY A 77 14.68 6.92 18.48
CA GLY A 77 13.49 7.07 19.31
C GLY A 77 12.16 7.02 18.55
N VAL A 78 12.16 6.57 17.30
CA VAL A 78 10.95 6.16 16.56
C VAL A 78 10.25 5.05 17.34
N LYS A 79 8.92 4.99 17.30
CA LYS A 79 8.09 4.02 18.02
C LYS A 79 7.22 3.14 17.13
N ALA A 80 6.99 3.59 15.90
CA ALA A 80 6.29 2.80 14.90
C ALA A 80 6.93 3.01 13.53
N ILE A 81 7.02 1.94 12.76
CA ILE A 81 7.60 1.92 11.42
C ILE A 81 6.58 1.33 10.46
N THR A 82 6.36 2.02 9.36
CA THR A 82 5.53 1.55 8.24
C THR A 82 6.28 1.71 6.92
N THR A 83 5.68 1.29 5.81
CA THR A 83 6.29 1.41 4.48
C THR A 83 5.32 2.03 3.47
N SER A 84 5.84 2.53 2.35
CA SER A 84 5.07 3.15 1.27
C SER A 84 4.69 2.18 0.15
N CYS A 85 4.73 0.88 0.38
CA CYS A 85 4.31 -0.11 -0.62
C CYS A 85 3.74 -1.34 0.08
N GLY A 86 2.52 -1.74 -0.29
CA GLY A 86 1.83 -2.86 0.34
C GLY A 86 2.50 -4.21 0.07
N PHE A 87 3.25 -4.36 -1.01
CA PHE A 87 4.07 -5.55 -1.29
C PHE A 87 5.15 -5.82 -0.22
N ASN A 88 5.50 -4.83 0.59
CA ASN A 88 6.37 -5.03 1.75
C ASN A 88 5.76 -5.93 2.84
N ALA A 89 4.52 -6.41 2.69
CA ALA A 89 3.98 -7.54 3.46
C ALA A 89 4.94 -8.73 3.46
N PHE A 90 5.68 -8.92 2.37
CA PHE A 90 6.71 -9.94 2.24
C PHE A 90 7.75 -9.90 3.37
N TYR A 91 8.11 -8.71 3.82
CA TYR A 91 9.14 -8.47 4.84
C TYR A 91 8.59 -8.31 6.27
N GLN A 92 7.25 -8.35 6.45
CA GLN A 92 6.59 -8.02 7.74
C GLN A 92 7.17 -8.78 8.93
N GLU A 93 7.26 -10.09 8.84
CA GLU A 93 7.72 -10.94 9.96
C GLU A 93 9.18 -10.64 10.34
N ALA A 94 10.05 -10.54 9.33
CA ALA A 94 11.48 -10.30 9.54
C ALA A 94 11.73 -8.91 10.14
N LEU A 95 11.03 -7.88 9.66
CA LEU A 95 11.18 -6.53 10.19
C LEU A 95 10.61 -6.39 11.61
N ALA A 96 9.45 -7.00 11.88
CA ALA A 96 8.87 -7.02 13.22
C ALA A 96 9.73 -7.78 14.23
N ALA A 97 10.47 -8.81 13.79
CA ALA A 97 11.42 -9.53 14.63
C ALA A 97 12.75 -8.77 14.87
N ALA A 98 13.09 -7.82 13.99
CA ALA A 98 14.39 -7.14 14.02
C ALA A 98 14.47 -6.00 15.06
N VAL A 99 13.32 -5.41 15.45
CA VAL A 99 13.22 -4.26 16.36
C VAL A 99 12.08 -4.46 17.36
N PRO A 100 12.17 -3.89 18.59
CA PRO A 100 11.08 -3.96 19.57
C PRO A 100 9.92 -2.99 19.28
N GLU A 101 10.08 -2.07 18.34
CA GLU A 101 9.09 -1.10 17.93
C GLU A 101 7.96 -1.77 17.11
N VAL A 102 6.80 -1.12 17.07
CA VAL A 102 5.69 -1.58 16.20
C VAL A 102 6.09 -1.45 14.75
N VAL A 103 5.95 -2.54 14.00
CA VAL A 103 6.17 -2.57 12.55
C VAL A 103 4.88 -2.98 11.83
N PHE A 104 4.46 -2.17 10.85
CA PHE A 104 3.27 -2.36 10.05
C PHE A 104 3.59 -2.07 8.58
N THR A 105 4.02 -3.09 7.84
CA THR A 105 4.61 -2.90 6.51
C THR A 105 3.60 -2.76 5.38
N SER A 106 2.34 -3.14 5.59
CA SER A 106 1.37 -3.25 4.50
C SER A 106 -0.06 -3.11 4.97
N SER A 107 -0.88 -2.41 4.19
CA SER A 107 -2.34 -2.38 4.37
C SER A 107 -2.99 -3.76 4.27
N LEU A 108 -2.36 -4.73 3.61
CA LEU A 108 -2.82 -6.13 3.57
C LEU A 108 -3.00 -6.73 4.97
N LEU A 109 -2.26 -6.27 5.98
CA LEU A 109 -2.44 -6.67 7.37
C LEU A 109 -3.82 -6.31 7.94
N GLN A 110 -4.57 -5.43 7.28
CA GLN A 110 -5.94 -5.05 7.65
C GLN A 110 -6.98 -6.02 7.08
N VAL A 111 -6.62 -6.88 6.11
CA VAL A 111 -7.58 -7.80 5.46
C VAL A 111 -8.22 -8.75 6.46
N PRO A 112 -7.51 -9.43 7.39
CA PRO A 112 -8.14 -10.27 8.40
C PRO A 112 -9.12 -9.50 9.31
N PHE A 113 -8.81 -8.24 9.63
CA PHE A 113 -9.72 -7.37 10.36
C PHE A 113 -10.96 -7.05 9.51
N ALA A 114 -10.78 -6.64 8.24
CA ALA A 114 -11.88 -6.38 7.32
C ALA A 114 -12.79 -7.62 7.15
N GLN A 115 -12.22 -8.82 7.02
CA GLN A 115 -12.98 -10.08 6.98
C GLN A 115 -13.83 -10.30 8.25
N THR A 116 -13.31 -9.91 9.40
CA THR A 116 -14.04 -10.04 10.67
C THR A 116 -15.26 -9.13 10.69
N ILE A 117 -15.16 -7.90 10.21
CA ILE A 117 -16.27 -6.93 10.25
C ILE A 117 -17.32 -7.15 9.17
N VAL A 118 -16.96 -7.70 7.99
CA VAL A 118 -17.95 -8.04 6.95
C VAL A 118 -18.69 -9.34 7.27
N GLY A 119 -18.15 -10.15 8.17
CA GLY A 119 -18.76 -11.40 8.61
C GLY A 119 -18.62 -12.56 7.61
N LYS A 120 -19.27 -13.69 7.93
CA LYS A 120 -19.05 -14.95 7.20
C LYS A 120 -19.51 -14.95 5.75
N ASN A 121 -20.51 -14.14 5.43
CA ASN A 121 -21.13 -14.11 4.09
C ASN A 121 -20.62 -12.92 3.25
N GLY A 122 -19.85 -12.04 3.85
CA GLY A 122 -19.26 -10.89 3.14
C GLY A 122 -17.89 -11.22 2.58
N LYS A 123 -17.52 -10.52 1.51
CA LYS A 123 -16.18 -10.58 0.91
C LYS A 123 -15.43 -9.29 1.11
N VAL A 124 -14.12 -9.39 1.13
CA VAL A 124 -13.19 -8.27 1.12
C VAL A 124 -12.55 -8.18 -0.25
N ALA A 125 -12.69 -7.03 -0.90
CA ALA A 125 -11.96 -6.71 -2.12
C ALA A 125 -10.59 -6.11 -1.78
N ILE A 126 -9.53 -6.65 -2.34
CA ILE A 126 -8.20 -6.02 -2.36
C ILE A 126 -8.08 -5.32 -3.69
N LEU A 127 -7.81 -4.01 -3.69
CA LEU A 127 -7.43 -3.28 -4.89
C LEU A 127 -5.94 -3.00 -4.85
N THR A 128 -5.22 -3.54 -5.83
CA THR A 128 -3.76 -3.42 -5.95
C THR A 128 -3.35 -2.71 -7.24
N ALA A 129 -2.15 -2.19 -7.26
CA ALA A 129 -1.55 -1.58 -8.45
C ALA A 129 -1.41 -2.60 -9.59
N ASN A 130 -0.89 -3.79 -9.29
CA ASN A 130 -0.73 -4.89 -10.23
C ASN A 130 -0.98 -6.24 -9.53
N ALA A 131 -2.07 -6.91 -9.85
CA ALA A 131 -2.41 -8.20 -9.25
C ALA A 131 -1.47 -9.34 -9.71
N ASN A 132 -0.75 -9.19 -10.82
CA ASN A 132 0.18 -10.22 -11.30
C ASN A 132 1.39 -10.36 -10.36
N ASP A 133 1.76 -9.29 -9.65
CA ASP A 133 2.89 -9.28 -8.73
C ASP A 133 2.45 -9.61 -7.29
N LEU A 134 1.14 -9.56 -6.99
CA LEU A 134 0.59 -9.92 -5.69
C LEU A 134 0.46 -11.45 -5.56
N THR A 135 1.47 -12.07 -4.99
CA THR A 135 1.55 -13.54 -4.87
C THR A 135 0.84 -14.08 -3.63
N GLU A 136 0.57 -15.38 -3.63
CA GLU A 136 0.06 -16.11 -2.46
C GLU A 136 0.96 -15.97 -1.23
N GLU A 137 2.26 -15.77 -1.42
CA GLU A 137 3.20 -15.55 -0.33
C GLU A 137 2.97 -14.19 0.36
N HIS A 138 2.72 -13.11 -0.40
CA HIS A 138 2.34 -11.82 0.18
C HIS A 138 1.10 -11.93 1.06
N LEU A 139 0.08 -12.61 0.56
CA LEU A 139 -1.16 -12.82 1.30
C LEU A 139 -0.95 -13.68 2.56
N ALA A 140 -0.12 -14.73 2.47
CA ALA A 140 0.20 -15.58 3.61
C ALA A 140 0.97 -14.81 4.70
N ARG A 141 1.96 -13.99 4.31
CA ARG A 141 2.75 -13.16 5.23
C ARG A 141 1.94 -12.03 5.86
N ALA A 142 0.85 -11.62 5.24
CA ALA A 142 -0.15 -10.72 5.83
C ALA A 142 -1.18 -11.44 6.72
N ASN A 143 -0.99 -12.73 7.02
CA ASN A 143 -1.92 -13.58 7.80
C ASN A 143 -3.33 -13.69 7.17
N ILE A 144 -3.45 -13.50 5.88
CA ILE A 144 -4.70 -13.70 5.17
C ILE A 144 -4.86 -15.20 4.91
N THR A 145 -5.45 -15.94 5.84
CA THR A 145 -5.59 -17.41 5.78
C THR A 145 -6.87 -17.87 5.11
N ASN A 146 -7.95 -17.09 5.23
CA ASN A 146 -9.22 -17.38 4.57
C ASN A 146 -9.24 -16.70 3.19
N ARG A 147 -8.98 -17.48 2.14
CA ARG A 147 -8.95 -17.01 0.74
C ARG A 147 -10.33 -16.96 0.08
N GLU A 148 -11.29 -17.75 0.55
CA GLU A 148 -12.61 -17.88 -0.07
C GLU A 148 -13.39 -16.57 -0.06
N ASN A 149 -13.13 -15.72 0.94
CA ASN A 149 -13.79 -14.43 1.12
C ASN A 149 -12.91 -13.24 0.70
N VAL A 150 -11.87 -13.47 -0.13
CA VAL A 150 -11.01 -12.41 -0.66
C VAL A 150 -11.08 -12.40 -2.17
N LEU A 151 -11.28 -11.22 -2.73
CA LEU A 151 -11.24 -10.95 -4.16
C LEU A 151 -10.12 -9.95 -4.42
N VAL A 152 -9.30 -10.20 -5.44
CA VAL A 152 -8.21 -9.30 -5.83
C VAL A 152 -8.56 -8.63 -7.15
N TYR A 153 -8.50 -7.30 -7.17
CA TYR A 153 -8.71 -6.46 -8.34
C TYR A 153 -7.44 -5.69 -8.65
N SER A 154 -7.17 -5.47 -9.93
CA SER A 154 -5.95 -4.86 -10.44
C SER A 154 -6.23 -3.53 -11.13
N MET A 155 -5.36 -2.56 -10.90
CA MET A 155 -5.34 -1.30 -11.65
C MET A 155 -4.48 -1.40 -12.92
N HIS A 156 -3.61 -2.39 -13.03
CA HIS A 156 -2.58 -2.49 -14.07
C HIS A 156 -3.11 -2.36 -15.50
N GLU A 157 -4.30 -2.91 -15.78
CA GLU A 157 -4.92 -2.88 -17.12
C GLU A 157 -5.74 -1.60 -17.37
N GLN A 158 -5.87 -0.70 -16.39
CA GLN A 158 -6.62 0.53 -16.57
C GLN A 158 -5.81 1.52 -17.43
N PRO A 159 -6.43 2.16 -18.42
CA PRO A 159 -5.71 2.96 -19.43
C PRO A 159 -4.85 4.07 -18.83
N GLU A 160 -5.38 4.83 -17.87
CA GLU A 160 -4.61 5.94 -17.28
C GLU A 160 -3.65 5.43 -16.20
N TRP A 161 -4.10 4.52 -15.32
CA TRP A 161 -3.21 3.93 -14.30
C TRP A 161 -1.99 3.25 -14.92
N SER A 162 -2.15 2.52 -16.04
CA SER A 162 -1.05 1.81 -16.69
C SER A 162 0.12 2.72 -17.12
N ARG A 163 -0.10 4.04 -17.19
CA ARG A 163 0.95 5.02 -17.48
C ARG A 163 2.02 5.10 -16.39
N VAL A 164 1.71 4.69 -15.16
CA VAL A 164 2.72 4.53 -14.09
C VAL A 164 3.88 3.66 -14.58
N TYR A 165 3.60 2.67 -15.42
CA TYR A 165 4.59 1.72 -15.96
C TYR A 165 5.05 2.08 -17.36
N SER A 166 4.13 2.48 -18.24
CA SER A 166 4.37 2.63 -19.67
C SER A 166 4.87 4.02 -20.09
N ASP A 167 4.53 5.06 -19.32
CA ASP A 167 4.89 6.46 -19.59
C ASP A 167 5.09 7.24 -18.29
N PRO A 168 6.06 6.82 -17.44
CA PRO A 168 6.18 7.27 -16.05
C PRO A 168 6.53 8.75 -15.89
N ASN A 169 6.93 9.43 -16.96
CA ASN A 169 7.25 10.86 -16.95
C ASN A 169 6.33 11.68 -17.88
N GLY A 170 5.26 11.03 -18.37
CA GLY A 170 4.30 11.65 -19.28
C GLY A 170 3.15 12.39 -18.58
N PRO A 171 2.18 12.85 -19.37
CA PRO A 171 0.94 13.40 -18.80
C PRO A 171 0.17 12.33 -18.04
N PHE A 172 -0.50 12.74 -16.94
CA PHE A 172 -1.24 11.83 -16.07
C PHE A 172 -2.48 12.56 -15.53
N ASP A 173 -3.66 12.00 -15.79
CA ASP A 173 -4.96 12.56 -15.44
C ASP A 173 -5.52 11.90 -14.17
N LEU A 174 -5.47 12.61 -13.07
CA LEU A 174 -5.93 12.12 -11.76
C LEU A 174 -7.45 11.90 -11.70
N ASP A 175 -8.25 12.66 -12.46
CA ASP A 175 -9.70 12.44 -12.53
C ASP A 175 -10.02 11.17 -13.32
N ALA A 176 -9.25 10.88 -14.37
CA ALA A 176 -9.37 9.61 -15.08
C ALA A 176 -9.01 8.44 -14.17
N VAL A 177 -7.92 8.52 -13.42
CA VAL A 177 -7.55 7.50 -12.42
C VAL A 177 -8.65 7.28 -11.38
N ALA A 178 -9.23 8.36 -10.86
CA ALA A 178 -10.32 8.26 -9.90
C ALA A 178 -11.54 7.53 -10.47
N ASN A 179 -11.87 7.79 -11.76
CA ASN A 179 -12.94 7.08 -12.48
C ASN A 179 -12.60 5.59 -12.67
N GLU A 180 -11.35 5.27 -12.98
CA GLU A 180 -10.88 3.91 -13.14
C GLU A 180 -10.96 3.12 -11.83
N VAL A 181 -10.51 3.70 -10.69
CA VAL A 181 -10.62 3.09 -9.35
C VAL A 181 -12.07 2.74 -9.02
N VAL A 182 -12.99 3.68 -9.19
CA VAL A 182 -14.42 3.44 -8.95
C VAL A 182 -14.99 2.43 -9.95
N GLY A 183 -14.59 2.52 -11.22
CA GLY A 183 -15.05 1.62 -12.29
C GLY A 183 -14.69 0.16 -12.02
N VAL A 184 -13.45 -0.11 -11.63
CA VAL A 184 -12.98 -1.47 -11.28
C VAL A 184 -13.80 -2.05 -10.13
N LEU A 185 -13.99 -1.28 -9.06
CA LEU A 185 -14.73 -1.74 -7.89
C LEU A 185 -16.23 -1.86 -8.16
N ARG A 186 -16.81 -0.99 -8.97
CA ARG A 186 -18.23 -1.07 -9.39
C ARG A 186 -18.49 -2.37 -10.16
N LYS A 187 -17.62 -2.70 -11.12
CA LYS A 187 -17.69 -3.97 -11.84
C LYS A 187 -17.57 -5.15 -10.88
N GLY A 188 -16.64 -5.08 -9.93
CA GLY A 188 -16.51 -6.09 -8.88
C GLY A 188 -17.79 -6.29 -8.07
N LEU A 189 -18.50 -5.20 -7.71
CA LEU A 189 -19.79 -5.27 -7.02
C LEU A 189 -20.93 -5.84 -7.85
N GLU A 190 -20.92 -5.61 -9.18
CA GLU A 190 -21.90 -6.22 -10.10
C GLU A 190 -21.73 -7.74 -10.16
N GLU A 191 -20.49 -8.23 -10.13
CA GLU A 191 -20.15 -9.66 -10.14
C GLU A 191 -20.29 -10.30 -8.75
N HIS A 192 -19.97 -9.54 -7.70
CA HIS A 192 -19.95 -9.97 -6.30
C HIS A 192 -20.63 -8.94 -5.40
N PRO A 193 -21.99 -8.92 -5.34
CA PRO A 193 -22.73 -7.98 -4.51
C PRO A 193 -22.57 -8.23 -3.00
N ASP A 194 -21.89 -9.29 -2.61
CA ASP A 194 -21.50 -9.63 -1.26
C ASP A 194 -20.16 -9.00 -0.81
N ILE A 195 -19.53 -8.15 -1.64
CA ILE A 195 -18.37 -7.33 -1.22
C ILE A 195 -18.86 -6.34 -0.16
N GLY A 196 -18.31 -6.44 1.05
CA GLY A 196 -18.66 -5.58 2.19
C GLY A 196 -17.58 -4.60 2.61
N ALA A 197 -16.36 -4.74 2.07
CA ALA A 197 -15.24 -3.84 2.36
C ALA A 197 -14.18 -3.89 1.26
N VAL A 198 -13.41 -2.81 1.16
CA VAL A 198 -12.24 -2.71 0.27
C VAL A 198 -10.99 -2.45 1.10
N VAL A 199 -9.88 -3.12 0.77
CA VAL A 199 -8.54 -2.80 1.25
C VAL A 199 -7.72 -2.31 0.06
N PHE A 200 -7.23 -1.08 0.14
CA PHE A 200 -6.28 -0.56 -0.84
C PHE A 200 -4.88 -1.06 -0.52
N GLU A 201 -4.37 -1.97 -1.33
CA GLU A 201 -3.02 -2.51 -1.15
C GLU A 201 -1.97 -1.47 -1.53
N CYS A 202 -2.15 -0.80 -2.66
CA CYS A 202 -1.24 0.24 -3.14
C CYS A 202 -1.43 1.55 -2.36
N THR A 203 -0.34 2.12 -1.88
CA THR A 203 -0.31 3.36 -1.11
C THR A 203 -0.61 4.63 -1.91
N ASP A 204 -0.72 4.51 -3.22
CA ASP A 204 -1.14 5.59 -4.12
C ASP A 204 -2.66 5.63 -4.37
N LEU A 205 -3.40 4.64 -3.86
CA LEU A 205 -4.86 4.57 -3.99
C LEU A 205 -5.65 5.35 -2.92
N PRO A 206 -5.17 5.53 -1.67
CA PRO A 206 -5.93 6.19 -0.62
C PRO A 206 -6.49 7.59 -0.96
N PRO A 207 -5.86 8.42 -1.81
CA PRO A 207 -6.46 9.67 -2.27
C PRO A 207 -7.86 9.52 -2.89
N PHE A 208 -8.18 8.36 -3.45
CA PHE A 208 -9.45 8.06 -4.11
C PHE A 208 -10.47 7.39 -3.19
N ALA A 209 -10.13 7.11 -1.93
CA ALA A 209 -10.98 6.39 -0.99
C ALA A 209 -12.31 7.09 -0.68
N SER A 210 -12.33 8.43 -0.57
CA SER A 210 -13.58 9.18 -0.34
C SER A 210 -14.55 8.97 -1.47
N ARG A 211 -14.09 9.01 -2.71
CA ARG A 211 -14.92 8.80 -3.89
C ARG A 211 -15.50 7.39 -3.96
N VAL A 212 -14.72 6.37 -3.60
CA VAL A 212 -15.23 4.99 -3.49
C VAL A 212 -16.31 4.89 -2.42
N ARG A 213 -16.13 5.51 -1.25
CA ARG A 213 -17.14 5.53 -0.19
C ARG A 213 -18.43 6.24 -0.61
N GLU A 214 -18.31 7.38 -1.29
CA GLU A 214 -19.44 8.18 -1.73
C GLU A 214 -20.25 7.53 -2.84
N GLU A 215 -19.58 6.93 -3.84
CA GLU A 215 -20.24 6.37 -5.03
C GLU A 215 -20.67 4.90 -4.86
N LEU A 216 -19.96 4.12 -4.06
CA LEU A 216 -20.22 2.70 -3.92
C LEU A 216 -20.72 2.29 -2.52
N GLY A 217 -20.65 3.19 -1.54
CA GLY A 217 -21.09 2.90 -0.16
C GLY A 217 -20.22 1.92 0.60
N LEU A 218 -19.00 1.61 0.10
CA LEU A 218 -18.09 0.64 0.71
C LEU A 218 -17.13 1.29 1.71
N PRO A 219 -16.91 0.70 2.89
CA PRO A 219 -15.78 1.06 3.74
C PRO A 219 -14.46 0.72 3.03
N VAL A 220 -13.49 1.63 3.13
CA VAL A 220 -12.16 1.51 2.52
C VAL A 220 -11.12 1.59 3.63
N PHE A 221 -10.20 0.65 3.61
CA PHE A 221 -9.05 0.50 4.52
C PHE A 221 -7.74 0.61 3.76
#